data_6a50862df3fde53ccf1cd89b7ce8d9a7
#
_entry.id   6a50862df3fde53ccf1cd89b7ce8d9a7
#
_cell.length_a   1.000
_cell.length_b   1.000
_cell.length_c   1.000
_cell.angle_alpha   90.00
_cell.angle_beta   90.00
_cell.angle_gamma   90.00
#
_symmetry.space_group_name_H-M   'P 1'
#
loop_
_entity.id
_entity.type
_entity.pdbx_description
1 polymer ?
#
loop_
_entity_poly.entity_id
_entity_poly.type
_entity_poly.pdbx_seq_one_letter_code
_entity_poly.pdbx_strand_id
1 'polypeptide(L)'
;MAYKERFRKVVTLERLCNDYMESLSYEKLSPATRRDYATWMGNCIATVGAKTKVITIDTPTAQQHYNLWAEQRGIPTANHIRSVMSRVFNFSIQVGSCFHNPFALIAKLSHRSRKETWTKEQVKQFLEVAFKEFKWRSVGMIVYMAYTWGQRLGDMRELKWENYSFDDRVLKLEQSKRRARVELPTTDSLHDLLVKQHEDMGFQPYIAPKIAYGKIKEEPYDKVMLGTIGRDIREAAGLPDTLQLMDMRRTAITEMVDAGVSLPQIMAVSGHENPQSVKPYMKNTLTSSSEACRLRLEAGGGDIL
;
A
#
# COMPACT_ATOMS: atom_id res chain seq x y z
N MET A 1 -6.50 44.97 -21.12
CA MET A 1 -5.35 45.35 -20.28
C MET A 1 -5.26 44.60 -18.92
N ALA A 2 -6.32 44.03 -18.40
CA ALA A 2 -6.32 43.31 -17.09
C ALA A 2 -5.55 41.96 -17.06
N TYR A 3 -5.25 41.38 -18.20
CA TYR A 3 -4.62 40.04 -18.27
C TYR A 3 -3.10 40.05 -17.98
N LYS A 4 -2.42 41.18 -18.26
CA LYS A 4 -0.97 41.33 -18.02
C LYS A 4 -0.58 41.63 -16.57
N GLU A 5 -1.49 42.09 -15.73
CA GLU A 5 -1.15 42.45 -14.33
C GLU A 5 -1.18 41.26 -13.37
N ARG A 6 -1.85 40.15 -13.71
CA ARG A 6 -1.94 38.96 -12.84
C ARG A 6 -0.62 38.18 -12.69
N PHE A 7 0.35 38.38 -13.60
CA PHE A 7 1.64 37.65 -13.63
C PHE A 7 2.83 38.42 -13.04
N ARG A 8 2.59 39.45 -12.24
CA ARG A 8 3.66 40.32 -11.72
C ARG A 8 4.41 39.82 -10.49
N LYS A 9 3.96 38.76 -9.80
CA LYS A 9 4.72 38.17 -8.69
C LYS A 9 5.58 37.04 -9.19
N VAL A 10 6.91 37.25 -9.12
CA VAL A 10 7.89 36.18 -9.32
C VAL A 10 7.69 35.16 -8.22
N VAL A 11 7.12 34.00 -8.55
CA VAL A 11 6.88 32.92 -7.62
C VAL A 11 8.07 31.98 -7.62
N THR A 12 8.62 31.70 -6.46
CA THR A 12 9.69 30.69 -6.27
C THR A 12 9.09 29.30 -6.11
N LEU A 13 9.91 28.26 -6.33
CA LEU A 13 9.48 26.87 -6.17
C LEU A 13 8.98 26.58 -4.75
N GLU A 14 9.70 27.04 -3.74
CA GLU A 14 9.29 26.89 -2.35
C GLU A 14 7.94 27.58 -2.08
N ARG A 15 7.78 28.83 -2.55
CA ARG A 15 6.53 29.56 -2.40
C ARG A 15 5.36 28.84 -3.09
N LEU A 16 5.56 28.32 -4.30
CA LEU A 16 4.53 27.55 -5.00
C LEU A 16 4.13 26.30 -4.22
N CYS A 17 5.09 25.55 -3.68
CA CYS A 17 4.80 24.36 -2.87
C CYS A 17 4.01 24.72 -1.61
N ASN A 18 4.35 25.82 -0.92
CA ASN A 18 3.62 26.31 0.24
C ASN A 18 2.19 26.74 -0.14
N ASP A 19 2.01 27.51 -1.21
CA ASP A 19 0.69 27.93 -1.70
C ASP A 19 -0.18 26.71 -2.07
N TYR A 20 0.43 25.64 -2.62
CA TYR A 20 -0.28 24.39 -2.86
C TYR A 20 -0.68 23.69 -1.55
N MET A 21 0.18 23.64 -0.54
CA MET A 21 -0.13 23.04 0.76
C MET A 21 -1.23 23.80 1.51
N GLU A 22 -1.41 25.09 1.25
CA GLU A 22 -2.51 25.90 1.78
C GLU A 22 -3.81 25.79 0.97
N SER A 23 -3.81 25.08 -0.18
CA SER A 23 -4.96 24.98 -1.08
C SER A 23 -5.99 23.96 -0.60
N LEU A 24 -7.27 24.20 -0.97
CA LEU A 24 -8.37 23.24 -0.78
C LEU A 24 -8.09 21.88 -1.44
N SER A 25 -7.33 21.87 -2.54
CA SER A 25 -6.95 20.63 -3.23
C SER A 25 -6.00 19.76 -2.39
N TYR A 26 -5.13 20.37 -1.61
CA TYR A 26 -4.25 19.68 -0.68
C TYR A 26 -4.98 19.28 0.60
N GLU A 27 -5.85 20.15 1.11
CA GLU A 27 -6.64 19.89 2.32
C GLU A 27 -7.55 18.66 2.19
N LYS A 28 -8.11 18.43 0.99
CA LYS A 28 -8.95 17.25 0.68
C LYS A 28 -8.16 15.93 0.64
N LEU A 29 -6.82 15.96 0.64
CA LEU A 29 -6.00 14.76 0.67
C LEU A 29 -6.02 14.13 2.06
N SER A 30 -5.91 12.79 2.10
CA SER A 30 -5.74 12.08 3.38
C SER A 30 -4.47 12.56 4.12
N PRO A 31 -4.43 12.50 5.47
CA PRO A 31 -3.25 12.88 6.24
C PRO A 31 -1.96 12.16 5.80
N ALA A 32 -2.06 10.89 5.42
CA ALA A 32 -0.93 10.11 4.90
C ALA A 32 -0.45 10.67 3.55
N THR A 33 -1.36 10.95 2.62
CA THR A 33 -1.02 11.52 1.31
C THR A 33 -0.43 12.93 1.45
N ARG A 34 -0.91 13.74 2.39
CA ARG A 34 -0.32 15.07 2.67
C ARG A 34 1.13 14.95 3.13
N ARG A 35 1.44 14.03 4.05
CA ARG A 35 2.82 13.77 4.49
C ARG A 35 3.71 13.32 3.33
N ASP A 36 3.23 12.39 2.51
CA ASP A 36 3.97 11.91 1.34
C ASP A 36 4.25 13.06 0.36
N TYR A 37 3.25 13.89 0.06
CA TYR A 37 3.40 15.03 -0.84
C TYR A 37 4.40 16.06 -0.30
N ALA A 38 4.33 16.40 0.99
CA ALA A 38 5.29 17.30 1.63
C ALA A 38 6.73 16.76 1.48
N THR A 39 6.93 15.46 1.70
CA THR A 39 8.24 14.79 1.50
C THR A 39 8.73 14.90 0.06
N TRP A 40 7.87 14.62 -0.93
CA TRP A 40 8.26 14.67 -2.33
C TRP A 40 8.48 16.08 -2.86
N MET A 41 7.69 17.07 -2.39
CA MET A 41 7.94 18.50 -2.65
C MET A 41 9.28 18.94 -2.04
N GLY A 42 9.56 18.56 -0.78
CA GLY A 42 10.83 18.83 -0.12
C GLY A 42 12.03 18.25 -0.90
N ASN A 43 11.91 17.03 -1.41
CA ASN A 43 12.95 16.43 -2.25
C ASN A 43 13.18 17.21 -3.56
N CYS A 44 12.12 17.72 -4.19
CA CYS A 44 12.24 18.55 -5.37
C CYS A 44 12.91 19.90 -5.04
N ILE A 45 12.47 20.55 -3.97
CA ILE A 45 13.04 21.85 -3.50
C ILE A 45 14.53 21.68 -3.19
N ALA A 46 14.93 20.60 -2.54
CA ALA A 46 16.33 20.36 -2.18
C ALA A 46 17.26 20.20 -3.40
N THR A 47 16.75 19.70 -4.54
CA THR A 47 17.55 19.47 -5.73
C THR A 47 17.45 20.59 -6.76
N VAL A 48 16.26 21.17 -6.95
CA VAL A 48 16.02 22.25 -7.93
C VAL A 48 16.40 23.62 -7.35
N GLY A 49 16.25 23.78 -6.03
CA GLY A 49 16.52 25.01 -5.30
C GLY A 49 15.25 25.77 -4.91
N ALA A 50 15.15 26.13 -3.61
CA ALA A 50 14.00 26.82 -3.04
C ALA A 50 13.66 28.15 -3.72
N LYS A 51 14.70 28.91 -4.10
CA LYS A 51 14.59 30.26 -4.72
C LYS A 51 14.45 30.24 -6.24
N THR A 52 14.46 29.05 -6.87
CA THR A 52 14.30 28.92 -8.32
C THR A 52 12.95 29.49 -8.75
N LYS A 53 12.94 30.37 -9.73
CA LYS A 53 11.71 30.97 -10.26
C LYS A 53 10.91 29.91 -11.02
N VAL A 54 9.65 29.72 -10.68
CA VAL A 54 8.78 28.69 -11.30
C VAL A 54 8.72 28.82 -12.83
N ILE A 55 8.70 30.06 -13.34
CA ILE A 55 8.63 30.33 -14.78
C ILE A 55 9.92 29.94 -15.55
N THR A 56 11.04 29.73 -14.87
CA THR A 56 12.30 29.31 -15.50
C THR A 56 12.48 27.80 -15.52
N ILE A 57 11.57 27.04 -14.88
CA ILE A 57 11.61 25.58 -14.90
C ILE A 57 10.87 25.12 -16.17
N ASP A 58 11.62 24.78 -17.19
CA ASP A 58 11.10 24.22 -18.43
C ASP A 58 11.12 22.68 -18.41
N THR A 59 10.57 22.04 -19.45
CA THR A 59 10.53 20.58 -19.55
C THR A 59 11.93 19.94 -19.61
N PRO A 60 12.94 20.49 -20.36
CA PRO A 60 14.30 19.98 -20.33
C PRO A 60 14.92 20.00 -18.92
N THR A 61 14.80 21.10 -18.20
CA THR A 61 15.28 21.22 -16.81
C THR A 61 14.59 20.20 -15.90
N ALA A 62 13.26 20.09 -15.97
CA ALA A 62 12.52 19.11 -15.20
C ALA A 62 12.91 17.66 -15.53
N GLN A 63 13.21 17.36 -16.82
CA GLN A 63 13.69 16.04 -17.26
C GLN A 63 15.09 15.72 -16.69
N GLN A 64 16.00 16.70 -16.67
CA GLN A 64 17.32 16.51 -16.06
C GLN A 64 17.23 16.16 -14.58
N HIS A 65 16.41 16.89 -13.81
CA HIS A 65 16.18 16.58 -12.39
C HIS A 65 15.50 15.22 -12.22
N TYR A 66 14.56 14.86 -13.08
CA TYR A 66 13.92 13.56 -13.03
C TYR A 66 14.93 12.41 -13.23
N ASN A 67 15.84 12.55 -14.19
CA ASN A 67 16.91 11.57 -14.42
C ASN A 67 17.85 11.48 -13.20
N LEU A 68 18.24 12.62 -12.63
CA LEU A 68 19.06 12.67 -11.42
C LEU A 68 18.38 11.96 -10.24
N TRP A 69 17.08 12.17 -10.04
CA TRP A 69 16.33 11.45 -8.99
C TRP A 69 16.27 9.96 -9.28
N ALA A 70 16.13 9.53 -10.52
CA ALA A 70 16.11 8.12 -10.89
C ALA A 70 17.43 7.43 -10.60
N GLU A 71 18.56 8.11 -10.88
CA GLU A 71 19.91 7.61 -10.62
C GLU A 71 20.24 7.59 -9.11
N GLN A 72 19.97 8.67 -8.39
CA GLN A 72 20.39 8.81 -6.99
C GLN A 72 19.44 8.18 -5.98
N ARG A 73 18.13 8.10 -6.29
CA ARG A 73 17.09 7.68 -5.34
C ARG A 73 16.22 6.53 -5.85
N GLY A 74 16.47 6.08 -7.06
CA GLY A 74 15.75 5.01 -7.74
C GLY A 74 14.49 5.47 -8.47
N ILE A 75 14.12 4.71 -9.49
CA ILE A 75 13.00 4.99 -10.41
C ILE A 75 11.66 5.22 -9.68
N PRO A 76 11.27 4.41 -8.66
CA PRO A 76 10.01 4.64 -7.95
C PRO A 76 9.93 6.03 -7.30
N THR A 77 11.01 6.46 -6.66
CA THR A 77 11.11 7.78 -6.03
C THR A 77 10.98 8.90 -7.04
N ALA A 78 11.73 8.83 -8.16
CA ALA A 78 11.64 9.80 -9.24
C ALA A 78 10.21 9.90 -9.80
N ASN A 79 9.56 8.76 -10.03
CA ASN A 79 8.17 8.70 -10.48
C ASN A 79 7.19 9.36 -9.49
N HIS A 80 7.42 9.22 -8.17
CA HIS A 80 6.62 9.88 -7.14
C HIS A 80 6.81 11.39 -7.14
N ILE A 81 8.07 11.86 -7.11
CA ILE A 81 8.39 13.31 -7.17
C ILE A 81 7.76 13.93 -8.43
N ARG A 82 7.99 13.32 -9.60
CA ARG A 82 7.39 13.77 -10.87
C ARG A 82 5.87 13.88 -10.80
N SER A 83 5.20 12.90 -10.19
CA SER A 83 3.73 12.87 -10.12
C SER A 83 3.19 13.96 -9.20
N VAL A 84 3.84 14.21 -8.07
CA VAL A 84 3.45 15.26 -7.13
C VAL A 84 3.74 16.63 -7.74
N MET A 85 4.93 16.83 -8.32
CA MET A 85 5.27 18.11 -8.95
C MET A 85 4.39 18.43 -10.15
N SER A 86 3.98 17.42 -10.92
CA SER A 86 3.00 17.64 -11.98
C SER A 86 1.65 18.17 -11.45
N ARG A 87 1.20 17.74 -10.27
CA ARG A 87 -0.01 18.28 -9.62
C ARG A 87 0.20 19.70 -9.11
N VAL A 88 1.36 19.98 -8.50
CA VAL A 88 1.72 21.31 -8.00
C VAL A 88 1.78 22.32 -9.16
N PHE A 89 2.37 21.93 -10.29
CA PHE A 89 2.42 22.81 -11.49
C PHE A 89 1.06 22.96 -12.18
N ASN A 90 0.18 21.97 -12.16
CA ASN A 90 -1.19 22.14 -12.62
C ASN A 90 -1.95 23.16 -11.73
N PHE A 91 -1.78 23.09 -10.40
CA PHE A 91 -2.28 24.11 -9.50
C PHE A 91 -1.67 25.49 -9.82
N SER A 92 -0.37 25.58 -10.08
CA SER A 92 0.30 26.81 -10.48
C SER A 92 -0.29 27.47 -11.73
N ILE A 93 -0.72 26.67 -12.71
CA ILE A 93 -1.45 27.17 -13.91
C ILE A 93 -2.82 27.72 -13.51
N GLN A 94 -3.57 27.01 -12.66
CA GLN A 94 -4.89 27.41 -12.20
C GLN A 94 -4.89 28.75 -11.47
N VAL A 95 -3.84 29.01 -10.67
CA VAL A 95 -3.68 30.27 -9.93
C VAL A 95 -2.91 31.36 -10.69
N GLY A 96 -2.51 31.08 -11.93
CA GLY A 96 -1.85 32.04 -12.80
C GLY A 96 -0.37 32.31 -12.47
N SER A 97 0.31 31.41 -11.78
CA SER A 97 1.72 31.54 -11.40
C SER A 97 2.68 31.03 -12.49
N CYS A 98 2.24 30.17 -13.40
CA CYS A 98 2.96 29.75 -14.60
C CYS A 98 2.01 29.43 -15.76
N PHE A 99 2.56 29.25 -16.96
CA PHE A 99 1.78 29.01 -18.19
C PHE A 99 1.75 27.55 -18.62
N HIS A 100 2.69 26.74 -18.14
CA HIS A 100 2.81 25.33 -18.52
C HIS A 100 3.27 24.48 -17.35
N ASN A 101 3.02 23.18 -17.47
CA ASN A 101 3.48 22.19 -16.50
C ASN A 101 4.70 21.46 -17.07
N PRO A 102 5.93 21.74 -16.59
CA PRO A 102 7.16 21.14 -17.12
C PRO A 102 7.23 19.63 -16.89
N PHE A 103 6.47 19.09 -15.94
CA PHE A 103 6.43 17.66 -15.61
C PHE A 103 5.37 16.89 -16.42
N ALA A 104 4.50 17.55 -17.17
CA ALA A 104 3.38 16.89 -17.85
C ALA A 104 3.86 15.88 -18.91
N LEU A 105 4.85 16.27 -19.73
CA LEU A 105 5.36 15.47 -20.84
C LEU A 105 6.43 14.44 -20.44
N ILE A 106 6.90 14.46 -19.21
CA ILE A 106 7.91 13.50 -18.74
C ILE A 106 7.25 12.12 -18.59
N ALA A 107 7.64 11.16 -19.42
CA ALA A 107 7.20 9.78 -19.31
C ALA A 107 7.79 9.13 -18.06
N LYS A 108 6.97 8.37 -17.32
CA LYS A 108 7.45 7.61 -16.17
C LYS A 108 8.32 6.46 -16.65
N LEU A 109 9.49 6.29 -16.04
CA LEU A 109 10.31 5.12 -16.24
C LEU A 109 9.63 3.88 -15.69
N SER A 110 9.69 2.79 -16.47
CA SER A 110 9.21 1.49 -16.03
C SER A 110 10.14 0.92 -14.95
N HIS A 111 9.57 0.31 -13.94
CA HIS A 111 10.31 -0.44 -12.94
C HIS A 111 9.60 -1.76 -12.66
N ARG A 112 10.36 -2.80 -12.38
CA ARG A 112 9.79 -4.09 -12.00
C ARG A 112 9.16 -3.95 -10.61
N SER A 113 7.86 -4.21 -10.52
CA SER A 113 7.22 -4.35 -9.22
C SER A 113 7.71 -5.62 -8.54
N ARG A 114 7.82 -5.54 -7.24
CA ARG A 114 8.11 -6.69 -6.39
C ARG A 114 7.07 -7.78 -6.60
N LYS A 115 7.50 -9.06 -6.68
CA LYS A 115 6.64 -10.22 -6.96
C LYS A 115 6.75 -11.33 -5.91
N GLU A 116 7.54 -11.11 -4.85
CA GLU A 116 7.74 -12.10 -3.80
C GLU A 116 6.42 -12.46 -3.13
N THR A 117 6.27 -13.75 -2.88
CA THR A 117 5.21 -14.37 -2.09
C THR A 117 5.85 -15.28 -1.07
N TRP A 118 5.21 -15.44 0.06
CA TRP A 118 5.66 -16.37 1.10
C TRP A 118 5.12 -17.77 0.80
N THR A 119 5.86 -18.81 1.19
CA THR A 119 5.29 -20.15 1.25
C THR A 119 4.52 -20.32 2.56
N LYS A 120 3.62 -21.31 2.60
CA LYS A 120 2.86 -21.64 3.80
C LYS A 120 3.79 -21.99 4.99
N GLU A 121 4.88 -22.69 4.72
CA GLU A 121 5.90 -23.07 5.68
C GLU A 121 6.61 -21.83 6.25
N GLN A 122 6.94 -20.86 5.41
CA GLN A 122 7.57 -19.60 5.84
C GLN A 122 6.62 -18.77 6.71
N VAL A 123 5.33 -18.70 6.35
CA VAL A 123 4.32 -18.03 7.19
C VAL A 123 4.24 -18.74 8.54
N LYS A 124 4.15 -20.07 8.58
CA LYS A 124 4.10 -20.86 9.79
C LYS A 124 5.33 -20.62 10.67
N GLN A 125 6.54 -20.69 10.10
CA GLN A 125 7.80 -20.46 10.80
C GLN A 125 7.88 -19.06 11.41
N PHE A 126 7.42 -18.03 10.69
CA PHE A 126 7.35 -16.67 11.21
C PHE A 126 6.39 -16.57 12.40
N LEU A 127 5.20 -17.16 12.29
CA LEU A 127 4.18 -17.12 13.34
C LEU A 127 4.60 -17.89 14.59
N GLU A 128 5.27 -19.04 14.43
CA GLU A 128 5.80 -19.81 15.54
C GLU A 128 6.79 -18.99 16.38
N VAL A 129 7.68 -18.23 15.73
CA VAL A 129 8.61 -17.33 16.42
C VAL A 129 7.87 -16.14 17.04
N ALA A 130 6.96 -15.53 16.29
CA ALA A 130 6.23 -14.35 16.76
C ALA A 130 5.37 -14.64 18.00
N PHE A 131 4.72 -15.81 18.08
CA PHE A 131 3.85 -16.18 19.20
C PHE A 131 4.58 -16.74 20.42
N LYS A 132 5.86 -17.11 20.32
CA LYS A 132 6.68 -17.50 21.47
C LYS A 132 7.00 -16.31 22.38
N GLU A 133 7.14 -15.13 21.81
CA GLU A 133 7.58 -13.93 22.50
C GLU A 133 6.42 -12.94 22.70
N PHE A 134 6.10 -12.62 23.94
CA PHE A 134 5.02 -11.65 24.23
C PHE A 134 5.18 -10.32 23.47
N LYS A 135 6.42 -9.80 23.39
CA LYS A 135 6.73 -8.53 22.68
C LYS A 135 6.41 -8.55 21.20
N TRP A 136 6.33 -9.74 20.56
CA TRP A 136 6.08 -9.94 19.13
C TRP A 136 4.67 -10.42 18.82
N ARG A 137 3.93 -10.85 19.83
CA ARG A 137 2.61 -11.50 19.70
C ARG A 137 1.63 -10.68 18.84
N SER A 138 1.52 -9.37 19.10
CA SER A 138 0.61 -8.51 18.32
C SER A 138 1.06 -8.38 16.85
N VAL A 139 2.35 -8.37 16.57
CA VAL A 139 2.85 -8.37 15.18
C VAL A 139 2.54 -9.70 14.50
N GLY A 140 2.71 -10.83 15.19
CA GLY A 140 2.27 -12.15 14.71
C GLY A 140 0.78 -12.17 14.38
N MET A 141 -0.07 -11.60 15.26
CA MET A 141 -1.51 -11.49 15.04
C MET A 141 -1.84 -10.64 13.80
N ILE A 142 -1.20 -9.46 13.62
CA ILE A 142 -1.37 -8.61 12.43
C ILE A 142 -1.03 -9.38 11.15
N VAL A 143 0.08 -10.11 11.15
CA VAL A 143 0.54 -10.90 9.99
C VAL A 143 -0.42 -12.04 9.69
N TYR A 144 -0.86 -12.77 10.71
CA TYR A 144 -1.78 -13.89 10.53
C TYR A 144 -3.14 -13.44 10.02
N MET A 145 -3.70 -12.35 10.56
CA MET A 145 -4.92 -11.74 10.05
C MET A 145 -4.76 -11.28 8.59
N ALA A 146 -3.65 -10.63 8.26
CA ALA A 146 -3.38 -10.18 6.90
C ALA A 146 -3.27 -11.33 5.90
N TYR A 147 -2.67 -12.44 6.30
CA TYR A 147 -2.55 -13.65 5.50
C TYR A 147 -3.90 -14.36 5.33
N THR A 148 -4.57 -14.67 6.45
CA THR A 148 -5.82 -15.47 6.42
C THR A 148 -6.95 -14.75 5.68
N TRP A 149 -7.15 -13.45 5.96
CA TRP A 149 -8.20 -12.66 5.32
C TRP A 149 -7.77 -11.99 4.00
N GLY A 150 -6.51 -12.14 3.58
CA GLY A 150 -6.01 -11.51 2.36
C GLY A 150 -6.06 -9.98 2.38
N GLN A 151 -6.00 -9.35 3.57
CA GLN A 151 -6.16 -7.92 3.74
C GLN A 151 -4.83 -7.16 3.80
N ARG A 152 -4.89 -5.83 3.65
CA ARG A 152 -3.68 -4.99 3.77
C ARG A 152 -3.18 -4.99 5.21
N LEU A 153 -1.88 -5.13 5.37
CA LEU A 153 -1.23 -5.06 6.69
C LEU A 153 -1.61 -3.79 7.49
N GLY A 154 -1.78 -2.66 6.78
CA GLY A 154 -2.18 -1.40 7.39
C GLY A 154 -3.59 -1.42 7.96
N ASP A 155 -4.52 -2.13 7.32
CA ASP A 155 -5.89 -2.28 7.81
C ASP A 155 -5.92 -3.22 9.02
N MET A 156 -5.16 -4.32 8.98
CA MET A 156 -5.06 -5.28 10.11
C MET A 156 -4.39 -4.67 11.34
N ARG A 157 -3.44 -3.78 11.15
CA ARG A 157 -2.77 -3.05 12.22
C ARG A 157 -3.72 -2.15 13.03
N GLU A 158 -4.72 -1.58 12.38
CA GLU A 158 -5.68 -0.64 12.97
C GLU A 158 -7.00 -1.30 13.34
N LEU A 159 -7.10 -2.64 13.18
CA LEU A 159 -8.32 -3.38 13.42
C LEU A 159 -8.70 -3.38 14.90
N LYS A 160 -9.98 -3.11 15.17
CA LYS A 160 -10.54 -3.08 16.51
C LYS A 160 -11.46 -4.28 16.75
N TRP A 161 -11.74 -4.58 18.00
CA TRP A 161 -12.66 -5.64 18.41
C TRP A 161 -14.07 -5.46 17.83
N GLU A 162 -14.53 -4.22 17.69
CA GLU A 162 -15.84 -3.90 17.10
C GLU A 162 -15.98 -4.36 15.62
N ASN A 163 -14.88 -4.62 14.94
CA ASN A 163 -14.88 -5.11 13.57
C ASN A 163 -15.05 -6.62 13.46
N TYR A 164 -14.97 -7.36 14.56
CA TYR A 164 -15.05 -8.81 14.56
C TYR A 164 -16.28 -9.31 15.36
N SER A 165 -17.15 -10.07 14.68
CA SER A 165 -18.25 -10.78 15.35
C SER A 165 -17.77 -12.15 15.80
N PHE A 166 -17.71 -12.37 17.12
CA PHE A 166 -17.33 -13.65 17.70
C PHE A 166 -18.40 -14.73 17.46
N ASP A 167 -19.67 -14.37 17.52
CA ASP A 167 -20.80 -15.29 17.33
C ASP A 167 -20.88 -15.76 15.87
N ASP A 168 -20.79 -14.84 14.92
CA ASP A 168 -20.84 -15.14 13.48
C ASP A 168 -19.50 -15.61 12.91
N ARG A 169 -18.39 -15.41 13.63
CA ARG A 169 -17.01 -15.63 13.19
C ARG A 169 -16.67 -14.87 11.90
N VAL A 170 -17.09 -13.62 11.82
CA VAL A 170 -16.96 -12.78 10.63
C VAL A 170 -16.23 -11.48 10.94
N LEU A 171 -15.25 -11.14 10.12
CA LEU A 171 -14.66 -9.81 10.07
C LEU A 171 -15.54 -8.90 9.20
N LYS A 172 -15.93 -7.73 9.73
CA LYS A 172 -16.57 -6.64 8.98
C LYS A 172 -15.63 -5.46 8.91
N LEU A 173 -15.14 -5.15 7.71
CA LEU A 173 -14.09 -4.16 7.51
C LEU A 173 -14.44 -3.18 6.40
N GLU A 174 -14.31 -1.87 6.67
CA GLU A 174 -14.19 -0.84 5.64
C GLU A 174 -12.69 -0.54 5.43
N GLN A 175 -12.19 -0.90 4.25
CA GLN A 175 -10.75 -0.75 3.92
C GLN A 175 -10.33 0.73 3.87
N SER A 176 -9.23 1.08 4.53
CA SER A 176 -8.76 2.46 4.68
C SER A 176 -8.43 3.16 3.36
N LYS A 177 -7.96 2.44 2.35
CA LYS A 177 -7.46 3.03 1.10
C LYS A 177 -8.55 3.31 0.06
N ARG A 178 -9.58 2.46 -0.03
CA ARG A 178 -10.62 2.52 -1.09
C ARG A 178 -12.03 2.56 -0.55
N ARG A 179 -12.20 2.54 0.77
CA ARG A 179 -13.49 2.46 1.43
C ARG A 179 -14.36 1.26 1.03
N ALA A 180 -13.75 0.24 0.41
CA ALA A 180 -14.45 -0.99 0.08
C ALA A 180 -14.83 -1.71 1.37
N ARG A 181 -16.09 -2.14 1.47
CA ARG A 181 -16.59 -2.94 2.58
C ARG A 181 -16.45 -4.41 2.23
N VAL A 182 -15.90 -5.17 3.14
CA VAL A 182 -15.76 -6.62 3.02
C VAL A 182 -16.25 -7.30 4.30
N GLU A 183 -16.90 -8.44 4.12
CA GLU A 183 -17.30 -9.35 5.19
C GLU A 183 -16.59 -10.68 4.94
N LEU A 184 -15.76 -11.10 5.86
CA LEU A 184 -14.86 -12.23 5.63
C LEU A 184 -15.06 -13.28 6.73
N PRO A 185 -15.35 -14.54 6.36
CA PRO A 185 -15.40 -15.64 7.31
C PRO A 185 -14.00 -15.89 7.89
N THR A 186 -13.99 -16.39 9.11
CA THR A 186 -12.76 -16.67 9.85
C THR A 186 -12.55 -18.18 9.98
N THR A 187 -11.33 -18.63 9.77
CA THR A 187 -10.96 -20.04 10.02
C THR A 187 -10.99 -20.35 11.51
N ASP A 188 -11.25 -21.61 11.89
CA ASP A 188 -11.26 -22.03 13.29
C ASP A 188 -9.96 -21.64 14.01
N SER A 189 -8.80 -21.89 13.38
CA SER A 189 -7.49 -21.57 13.97
C SER A 189 -7.30 -20.07 14.25
N LEU A 190 -7.80 -19.18 13.38
CA LEU A 190 -7.72 -17.74 13.62
C LEU A 190 -8.76 -17.31 14.65
N HIS A 191 -9.96 -17.91 14.64
CA HIS A 191 -10.99 -17.63 15.63
C HIS A 191 -10.49 -17.96 17.04
N ASP A 192 -9.95 -19.15 17.26
CA ASP A 192 -9.42 -19.59 18.56
C ASP A 192 -8.30 -18.65 19.07
N LEU A 193 -7.43 -18.20 18.15
CA LEU A 193 -6.42 -17.19 18.48
C LEU A 193 -7.02 -15.83 18.84
N LEU A 194 -8.08 -15.40 18.15
CA LEU A 194 -8.78 -14.15 18.45
C LEU A 194 -9.49 -14.22 19.81
N VAL A 195 -10.12 -15.35 20.16
CA VAL A 195 -10.71 -15.59 21.50
C VAL A 195 -9.64 -15.44 22.57
N LYS A 196 -8.54 -16.16 22.44
CA LYS A 196 -7.42 -16.09 23.40
C LYS A 196 -6.79 -14.68 23.47
N GLN A 197 -6.67 -14.01 22.35
CA GLN A 197 -6.17 -12.63 22.30
C GLN A 197 -7.13 -11.67 23.00
N HIS A 198 -8.45 -11.89 22.87
CA HIS A 198 -9.47 -11.07 23.52
C HIS A 198 -9.47 -11.29 25.03
N GLU A 199 -9.35 -12.53 25.51
CA GLU A 199 -9.21 -12.85 26.94
C GLU A 199 -8.02 -12.10 27.56
N ASP A 200 -6.89 -12.05 26.86
CA ASP A 200 -5.65 -11.43 27.36
C ASP A 200 -5.60 -9.91 27.18
N MET A 201 -6.18 -9.38 26.09
CA MET A 201 -6.00 -7.99 25.64
C MET A 201 -7.31 -7.27 25.28
N GLY A 202 -8.48 -7.83 25.56
CA GLY A 202 -9.80 -7.25 25.25
C GLY A 202 -10.17 -6.00 26.05
N PHE A 203 -9.40 -5.66 27.08
CA PHE A 203 -9.59 -4.44 27.89
C PHE A 203 -9.28 -3.13 27.16
N GLN A 204 -8.73 -3.20 25.95
CA GLN A 204 -8.41 -2.08 25.09
C GLN A 204 -8.98 -2.30 23.67
N PRO A 205 -9.14 -1.26 22.82
CA PRO A 205 -9.96 -1.37 21.60
C PRO A 205 -9.34 -2.16 20.45
N TYR A 206 -8.02 -2.32 20.37
CA TYR A 206 -7.35 -2.93 19.21
C TYR A 206 -7.16 -4.44 19.36
N ILE A 207 -7.39 -5.21 18.28
CA ILE A 207 -7.13 -6.67 18.28
C ILE A 207 -5.63 -6.94 18.48
N ALA A 208 -4.77 -6.14 17.88
CA ALA A 208 -3.32 -6.28 17.95
C ALA A 208 -2.67 -4.96 18.41
N PRO A 209 -2.82 -4.60 19.70
CA PRO A 209 -2.31 -3.36 20.26
C PRO A 209 -0.78 -3.33 20.22
N LYS A 210 -0.21 -2.14 20.21
CA LYS A 210 1.24 -1.95 20.32
C LYS A 210 1.74 -2.47 21.66
N ILE A 211 2.76 -3.31 21.62
CA ILE A 211 3.50 -3.76 22.81
C ILE A 211 4.86 -3.05 22.80
N ALA A 212 5.11 -2.25 23.81
CA ALA A 212 6.37 -1.52 23.93
C ALA A 212 6.84 -1.53 25.40
N TYR A 213 8.14 -1.81 25.61
CA TYR A 213 8.74 -1.90 26.93
C TYR A 213 7.99 -2.88 27.87
N GLY A 214 7.55 -4.01 27.31
CA GLY A 214 6.80 -5.04 28.04
C GLY A 214 5.38 -4.66 28.45
N LYS A 215 4.85 -3.53 27.94
CA LYS A 215 3.50 -3.01 28.26
C LYS A 215 2.63 -2.94 27.02
N ILE A 216 1.35 -3.26 27.16
CA ILE A 216 0.32 -3.05 26.14
C ILE A 216 -0.05 -1.57 26.15
N LYS A 217 -0.09 -0.97 24.94
CA LYS A 217 -0.51 0.41 24.70
C LYS A 217 -1.87 0.41 24.00
N GLU A 218 -2.74 1.35 24.35
CA GLU A 218 -4.06 1.53 23.71
C GLU A 218 -3.92 2.27 22.37
N GLU A 219 -2.96 1.84 21.56
CA GLU A 219 -2.67 2.42 20.26
C GLU A 219 -2.15 1.35 19.27
N PRO A 220 -2.34 1.54 17.96
CA PRO A 220 -1.79 0.64 16.97
C PRO A 220 -0.28 0.91 16.78
N TYR A 221 0.46 -0.05 16.25
CA TYR A 221 1.84 0.19 15.81
C TYR A 221 1.90 1.29 14.74
N ASP A 222 2.92 2.14 14.75
CA ASP A 222 3.27 2.90 13.55
C ASP A 222 3.90 1.98 12.48
N LYS A 223 3.89 2.44 11.23
CA LYS A 223 4.36 1.61 10.10
C LYS A 223 5.85 1.28 10.16
N VAL A 224 6.65 2.20 10.69
CA VAL A 224 8.12 2.03 10.79
C VAL A 224 8.43 0.98 11.85
N MET A 225 7.83 1.12 13.03
CA MET A 225 8.01 0.19 14.14
C MET A 225 7.52 -1.22 13.76
N LEU A 226 6.34 -1.33 13.13
CA LEU A 226 5.83 -2.61 12.64
C LEU A 226 6.82 -3.27 11.65
N GLY A 227 7.37 -2.48 10.73
CA GLY A 227 8.36 -2.98 9.77
C GLY A 227 9.67 -3.39 10.42
N THR A 228 10.13 -2.68 11.46
CA THR A 228 11.34 -3.03 12.21
C THR A 228 11.16 -4.32 12.99
N ILE A 229 10.09 -4.43 13.79
CA ILE A 229 9.80 -5.66 14.55
C ILE A 229 9.56 -6.85 13.60
N GLY A 230 8.90 -6.63 12.47
CA GLY A 230 8.72 -7.68 11.46
C GLY A 230 10.03 -8.21 10.88
N ARG A 231 11.05 -7.36 10.73
CA ARG A 231 12.40 -7.80 10.34
C ARG A 231 13.06 -8.61 11.44
N ASP A 232 12.98 -8.13 12.68
CA ASP A 232 13.57 -8.85 13.84
C ASP A 232 12.98 -10.26 13.96
N ILE A 233 11.64 -10.41 13.82
CA ILE A 233 10.98 -11.73 13.85
C ILE A 233 11.44 -12.58 12.65
N ARG A 234 11.48 -12.01 11.45
CA ARG A 234 11.91 -12.72 10.23
C ARG A 234 13.36 -13.23 10.37
N GLU A 235 14.26 -12.42 10.89
CA GLU A 235 15.66 -12.79 11.16
C GLU A 235 15.74 -13.88 12.22
N ALA A 236 15.02 -13.75 13.32
CA ALA A 236 14.94 -14.76 14.37
C ALA A 236 14.33 -16.10 13.87
N ALA A 237 13.46 -16.02 12.87
CA ALA A 237 12.90 -17.19 12.20
C ALA A 237 13.82 -17.77 11.12
N GLY A 238 15.00 -17.20 10.84
CA GLY A 238 15.91 -17.66 9.80
C GLY A 238 15.35 -17.54 8.37
N LEU A 239 14.41 -16.62 8.15
CA LEU A 239 13.74 -16.44 6.86
C LEU A 239 14.52 -15.47 5.96
N PRO A 240 14.44 -15.63 4.62
CA PRO A 240 15.12 -14.76 3.66
C PRO A 240 14.78 -13.26 3.85
N ASP A 241 15.79 -12.40 3.68
CA ASP A 241 15.67 -10.94 3.79
C ASP A 241 14.81 -10.32 2.68
N THR A 242 14.63 -11.05 1.58
CA THR A 242 13.73 -10.68 0.49
C THR A 242 12.26 -10.67 0.87
N LEU A 243 11.83 -11.39 1.92
CA LEU A 243 10.45 -11.46 2.37
C LEU A 243 10.05 -10.21 3.20
N GLN A 244 8.90 -9.65 2.90
CA GLN A 244 8.36 -8.49 3.63
C GLN A 244 6.93 -8.77 4.12
N LEU A 245 6.57 -8.23 5.28
CA LEU A 245 5.22 -8.42 5.85
C LEU A 245 4.12 -7.91 4.91
N MET A 246 4.40 -6.88 4.12
CA MET A 246 3.43 -6.34 3.16
C MET A 246 3.08 -7.32 2.02
N ASP A 247 3.85 -8.39 1.86
CA ASP A 247 3.59 -9.42 0.84
C ASP A 247 2.45 -10.37 1.23
N MET A 248 1.98 -10.39 2.50
CA MET A 248 0.94 -11.31 2.99
C MET A 248 -0.34 -11.28 2.16
N ARG A 249 -0.85 -10.09 1.84
CA ARG A 249 -2.02 -9.96 0.96
C ARG A 249 -1.74 -10.48 -0.45
N ARG A 250 -0.54 -10.25 -0.98
CA ARG A 250 -0.13 -10.80 -2.28
C ARG A 250 -0.11 -12.32 -2.22
N THR A 251 0.48 -12.88 -1.18
CA THR A 251 0.54 -14.32 -0.95
C THR A 251 -0.84 -14.93 -0.96
N ALA A 252 -1.77 -14.43 -0.12
CA ALA A 252 -3.14 -14.92 -0.06
C ALA A 252 -3.89 -14.84 -1.40
N ILE A 253 -3.76 -13.72 -2.12
CA ILE A 253 -4.39 -13.57 -3.44
C ILE A 253 -3.78 -14.54 -4.46
N THR A 254 -2.45 -14.74 -4.42
CA THR A 254 -1.79 -15.69 -5.32
C THR A 254 -2.23 -17.12 -5.04
N GLU A 255 -2.36 -17.50 -3.76
CA GLU A 255 -2.89 -18.81 -3.37
C GLU A 255 -4.34 -19.03 -3.87
N MET A 256 -5.21 -18.00 -3.78
CA MET A 256 -6.56 -18.08 -4.32
C MET A 256 -6.54 -18.28 -5.85
N VAL A 257 -5.66 -17.57 -6.57
CA VAL A 257 -5.49 -17.74 -8.03
C VAL A 257 -5.01 -19.14 -8.36
N ASP A 258 -3.99 -19.62 -7.63
CA ASP A 258 -3.41 -20.96 -7.85
C ASP A 258 -4.41 -22.09 -7.49
N ALA A 259 -5.35 -21.82 -6.56
CA ALA A 259 -6.46 -22.70 -6.22
C ALA A 259 -7.65 -22.62 -7.20
N GLY A 260 -7.56 -21.82 -8.26
CA GLY A 260 -8.63 -21.68 -9.26
C GLY A 260 -9.85 -20.87 -8.82
N VAL A 261 -9.74 -20.08 -7.73
CA VAL A 261 -10.82 -19.21 -7.26
C VAL A 261 -11.17 -18.18 -8.35
N SER A 262 -12.45 -17.99 -8.63
CA SER A 262 -12.89 -17.08 -9.68
C SER A 262 -12.53 -15.62 -9.38
N LEU A 263 -12.29 -14.82 -10.42
CA LEU A 263 -11.96 -13.42 -10.29
C LEU A 263 -12.97 -12.61 -9.45
N PRO A 264 -14.30 -12.77 -9.61
CA PRO A 264 -15.27 -12.09 -8.75
C PRO A 264 -15.14 -12.45 -7.27
N GLN A 265 -14.86 -13.72 -6.94
CA GLN A 265 -14.66 -14.17 -5.56
C GLN A 265 -13.37 -13.59 -4.96
N ILE A 266 -12.28 -13.57 -5.73
CA ILE A 266 -11.02 -12.91 -5.31
C ILE A 266 -11.26 -11.42 -5.06
N MET A 267 -12.05 -10.76 -5.92
CA MET A 267 -12.40 -9.34 -5.74
C MET A 267 -13.26 -9.11 -4.50
N ALA A 268 -14.22 -9.99 -4.22
CA ALA A 268 -15.05 -9.92 -3.02
C ALA A 268 -14.21 -10.03 -1.74
N VAL A 269 -13.28 -10.98 -1.66
CA VAL A 269 -12.37 -11.14 -0.52
C VAL A 269 -11.42 -9.95 -0.42
N SER A 270 -10.79 -9.58 -1.52
CA SER A 270 -9.73 -8.57 -1.50
C SER A 270 -10.24 -7.12 -1.52
N GLY A 271 -11.52 -6.85 -1.81
CA GLY A 271 -12.06 -5.51 -1.96
C GLY A 271 -11.47 -4.75 -3.16
N HIS A 272 -11.10 -5.44 -4.23
CA HIS A 272 -10.69 -4.79 -5.46
C HIS A 272 -11.92 -4.47 -6.32
N GLU A 273 -12.14 -3.20 -6.62
CA GLU A 273 -13.23 -2.74 -7.51
C GLU A 273 -12.88 -2.93 -8.99
N ASN A 274 -11.58 -2.82 -9.33
CA ASN A 274 -11.12 -2.93 -10.72
C ASN A 274 -10.39 -4.26 -10.94
N PRO A 275 -10.87 -5.11 -11.88
CA PRO A 275 -10.22 -6.37 -12.27
C PRO A 275 -8.74 -6.22 -12.63
N GLN A 276 -8.34 -5.10 -13.25
CA GLN A 276 -6.94 -4.83 -13.57
C GLN A 276 -6.02 -4.80 -12.35
N SER A 277 -6.57 -4.56 -11.16
CA SER A 277 -5.80 -4.58 -9.91
C SER A 277 -5.46 -6.01 -9.45
N VAL A 278 -6.19 -7.02 -9.92
CA VAL A 278 -5.94 -8.44 -9.64
C VAL A 278 -5.03 -9.07 -10.69
N LYS A 279 -5.00 -8.51 -11.91
CA LYS A 279 -4.19 -9.01 -13.03
C LYS A 279 -2.71 -9.30 -12.68
N PRO A 280 -2.00 -8.50 -11.86
CA PRO A 280 -0.61 -8.81 -11.49
C PRO A 280 -0.41 -10.12 -10.71
N TYR A 281 -1.47 -10.67 -10.13
CA TYR A 281 -1.46 -11.95 -9.40
C TYR A 281 -1.84 -13.13 -10.29
N MET A 282 -2.52 -12.87 -11.42
CA MET A 282 -2.90 -13.90 -12.38
C MET A 282 -1.65 -14.29 -13.18
N LYS A 283 -1.16 -15.48 -12.93
CA LYS A 283 -0.06 -16.08 -13.71
C LYS A 283 -0.67 -16.98 -14.79
N ASN A 284 -0.19 -16.87 -16.02
CA ASN A 284 -0.46 -17.88 -17.05
C ASN A 284 0.39 -19.11 -16.74
N THR A 285 -0.08 -19.96 -15.85
CA THR A 285 0.58 -21.22 -15.51
C THR A 285 0.01 -22.35 -16.39
N LEU A 286 0.85 -23.35 -16.67
CA LEU A 286 0.39 -24.55 -17.37
C LEU A 286 -0.76 -25.21 -16.60
N THR A 287 -0.72 -25.19 -15.27
CA THR A 287 -1.78 -25.69 -14.39
C THR A 287 -3.11 -25.01 -14.65
N SER A 288 -3.14 -23.66 -14.69
CA SER A 288 -4.37 -22.91 -14.98
C SER A 288 -4.89 -23.18 -16.39
N SER A 289 -4.01 -23.33 -17.37
CA SER A 289 -4.39 -23.65 -18.74
C SER A 289 -4.94 -25.07 -18.85
N SER A 290 -4.29 -26.04 -18.20
CA SER A 290 -4.73 -27.46 -18.19
C SER A 290 -6.07 -27.59 -17.50
N GLU A 291 -6.30 -26.91 -16.38
CA GLU A 291 -7.58 -26.94 -15.68
C GLU A 291 -8.71 -26.32 -16.52
N ALA A 292 -8.45 -25.19 -17.18
CA ALA A 292 -9.41 -24.57 -18.07
C ALA A 292 -9.78 -25.51 -19.27
N CYS A 293 -8.78 -26.21 -19.83
CA CYS A 293 -9.02 -27.20 -20.90
C CYS A 293 -9.83 -28.38 -20.36
N ARG A 294 -9.50 -28.90 -19.17
CA ARG A 294 -10.24 -30.00 -18.53
C ARG A 294 -11.72 -29.63 -18.31
N LEU A 295 -11.99 -28.47 -17.69
CA LEU A 295 -13.36 -27.99 -17.47
C LEU A 295 -14.14 -27.80 -18.79
N ARG A 296 -13.46 -27.33 -19.85
CA ARG A 296 -14.08 -27.22 -21.18
C ARG A 296 -14.47 -28.58 -21.76
N LEU A 297 -13.61 -29.60 -21.62
CA LEU A 297 -13.90 -30.96 -22.08
C LEU A 297 -15.04 -31.58 -21.28
N GLU A 298 -15.06 -31.44 -19.97
CA GLU A 298 -16.15 -31.92 -19.10
C GLU A 298 -17.51 -31.28 -19.41
N ALA A 299 -17.49 -30.00 -19.86
CA ALA A 299 -18.68 -29.30 -20.33
C ALA A 299 -19.11 -29.70 -21.77
N GLY A 300 -18.46 -30.70 -22.38
CA GLY A 300 -18.76 -31.18 -23.73
C GLY A 300 -18.19 -30.30 -24.85
N GLY A 301 -17.25 -29.42 -24.56
CA GLY A 301 -16.57 -28.58 -25.55
C GLY A 301 -15.15 -29.06 -25.85
N GLY A 302 -14.73 -29.04 -27.12
CA GLY A 302 -13.30 -29.19 -27.49
C GLY A 302 -12.87 -30.54 -27.98
N ASP A 303 -13.67 -31.61 -27.83
CA ASP A 303 -13.45 -32.91 -28.47
C ASP A 303 -14.58 -33.15 -29.45
N ILE A 304 -14.24 -33.18 -30.73
CA ILE A 304 -15.22 -33.25 -31.84
C ILE A 304 -14.97 -34.52 -32.72
N LEU A 305 -13.93 -35.32 -32.39
CA LEU A 305 -13.55 -36.52 -33.18
C LEU A 305 -13.83 -37.81 -32.43
#